data_a7ee7b26c387f232972ce7b6ff25dcbe
#
_entry.id   a7ee7b26c387f232972ce7b6ff25dcbe
#
_cell.length_a   1.000
_cell.length_b   1.000
_cell.length_c   1.000
_cell.angle_alpha   90.00
_cell.angle_beta   90.00
_cell.angle_gamma   90.00
#
_symmetry.space_group_name_H-M   'P 1'
#
loop_
_entity.id
_entity.type
_entity.pdbx_description
1 polymer ?
#
loop_
_entity_poly.entity_id
_entity_poly.type
_entity_poly.pdbx_seq_one_letter_code
_entity_poly.pdbx_strand_id
1 'polypeptide(L)'
;DQPRSRGLGDVYKRQIFEDTLNLKTVTVRDRIDDGDGKYHYEVNKNETMLAREKQNMIKEKFKEWLFAEPERRQKYVEYYNETFNNIRLREYDGSHLQFPGMNPAIELKPHQKNAVARILLGGNTLLAHCVGAGKSFEMMAACMEQKRLGLANKTIMVVPKPLIGQTASEFLRLYPSANILVATERDFEKSRRKQFVSRIATGDYDCIIMSHSQFEKIPISAERKERMLNEQIDEISYAIDEMKERNGERWTVKQMESQKKKLEEQLKSLSDESRKDDLITFEELGVDSIMVDEAHNFKNLAIFPR
;
A
#
# COMPACT_ATOMS: atom_id res chain seq x y z
N ASP A 1 54.80 -8.24 -24.21
CA ASP A 1 54.54 -6.83 -23.97
C ASP A 1 53.08 -6.66 -23.61
N GLN A 2 52.79 -6.58 -22.32
CA GLN A 2 51.45 -6.26 -21.85
C GLN A 2 51.27 -4.73 -21.86
N PRO A 3 50.16 -4.19 -22.39
CA PRO A 3 49.89 -2.78 -22.31
C PRO A 3 49.62 -2.40 -20.84
N ARG A 4 50.53 -1.64 -20.27
CA ARG A 4 50.37 -1.03 -18.95
C ARG A 4 49.17 -0.07 -18.97
N SER A 5 48.10 -0.43 -18.32
CA SER A 5 46.92 0.42 -18.03
C SER A 5 47.33 1.57 -17.09
N ARG A 6 48.00 2.59 -17.60
CA ARG A 6 48.20 3.86 -16.90
C ARG A 6 46.96 4.73 -17.12
N GLY A 7 46.18 4.94 -16.09
CA GLY A 7 45.12 5.93 -16.10
C GLY A 7 43.71 5.46 -15.68
N LEU A 8 43.36 4.19 -15.83
CA LEU A 8 42.08 3.66 -15.35
C LEU A 8 42.01 3.50 -13.82
N GLY A 9 43.15 3.43 -13.15
CA GLY A 9 43.21 3.14 -11.71
C GLY A 9 42.54 4.17 -10.79
N ASP A 10 42.70 5.46 -11.11
CA ASP A 10 42.23 6.50 -10.18
C ASP A 10 40.74 6.83 -10.37
N VAL A 11 40.27 6.83 -11.61
CA VAL A 11 38.81 6.96 -11.91
C VAL A 11 38.04 5.79 -11.32
N TYR A 12 38.58 4.58 -11.46
CA TYR A 12 37.96 3.37 -10.93
C TYR A 12 37.97 3.32 -9.39
N LYS A 13 39.05 3.75 -8.75
CA LYS A 13 39.13 3.87 -7.28
C LYS A 13 38.10 4.85 -6.75
N ARG A 14 37.95 6.01 -7.40
CA ARG A 14 36.96 7.01 -7.05
C ARG A 14 35.55 6.47 -7.21
N GLN A 15 35.26 5.77 -8.30
CA GLN A 15 33.97 5.16 -8.55
C GLN A 15 33.62 4.11 -7.49
N ILE A 16 34.56 3.23 -7.12
CA ILE A 16 34.33 2.25 -6.05
C ILE A 16 34.02 2.94 -4.73
N PHE A 17 34.72 4.04 -4.42
CA PHE A 17 34.54 4.79 -3.19
C PHE A 17 33.14 5.46 -3.16
N GLU A 18 32.76 6.14 -4.23
CA GLU A 18 31.46 6.78 -4.37
C GLU A 18 30.32 5.75 -4.32
N ASP A 19 30.43 4.63 -5.04
CA ASP A 19 29.43 3.56 -5.02
C ASP A 19 29.32 2.92 -3.62
N THR A 20 30.44 2.79 -2.90
CA THR A 20 30.45 2.25 -1.53
C THR A 20 29.71 3.16 -0.57
N LEU A 21 29.95 4.47 -0.63
CA LEU A 21 29.27 5.46 0.22
C LEU A 21 27.79 5.57 -0.11
N ASN A 22 27.40 5.35 -1.37
CA ASN A 22 26.01 5.34 -1.82
C ASN A 22 25.33 3.96 -1.68
N LEU A 23 25.95 3.02 -0.98
CA LEU A 23 25.44 1.65 -0.75
C LEU A 23 25.19 0.85 -2.03
N LYS A 24 25.79 1.25 -3.15
CA LYS A 24 25.69 0.53 -4.41
C LYS A 24 26.69 -0.63 -4.45
N THR A 25 26.29 -1.75 -5.02
CA THR A 25 27.16 -2.91 -5.22
C THR A 25 27.92 -2.76 -6.55
N VAL A 26 29.26 -2.77 -6.49
CA VAL A 26 30.09 -2.66 -7.69
C VAL A 26 30.04 -3.97 -8.48
N THR A 27 29.94 -3.84 -9.82
CA THR A 27 30.06 -4.91 -10.78
C THR A 27 30.98 -4.44 -11.92
N VAL A 28 32.11 -5.10 -12.09
CA VAL A 28 33.06 -4.82 -13.14
C VAL A 28 32.66 -5.58 -14.40
N ARG A 29 32.70 -4.88 -15.53
CA ARG A 29 32.34 -5.46 -16.82
C ARG A 29 33.49 -5.17 -17.82
N ASP A 30 33.89 -6.18 -18.53
CA ASP A 30 34.85 -6.06 -19.64
C ASP A 30 34.07 -5.78 -20.91
N ARG A 31 34.63 -4.94 -21.73
CA ARG A 31 34.14 -4.66 -23.07
C ARG A 31 34.78 -5.67 -24.04
N ILE A 32 33.93 -6.51 -24.64
CA ILE A 32 34.33 -7.50 -25.63
C ILE A 32 33.94 -6.99 -27.02
N ASP A 33 34.86 -6.98 -27.94
CA ASP A 33 34.64 -6.61 -29.33
C ASP A 33 34.14 -7.85 -30.11
N ASP A 34 32.96 -7.76 -30.67
CA ASP A 34 32.31 -8.86 -31.44
C ASP A 34 32.73 -8.84 -32.94
N GLY A 35 33.62 -7.92 -33.34
CA GLY A 35 33.88 -7.64 -34.76
C GLY A 35 32.80 -6.70 -35.36
N ASP A 36 33.03 -6.15 -36.54
CA ASP A 36 32.17 -5.18 -37.21
C ASP A 36 31.81 -3.90 -36.40
N GLY A 37 32.68 -3.51 -35.46
CA GLY A 37 32.45 -2.32 -34.64
C GLY A 37 31.37 -2.46 -33.57
N LYS A 38 30.85 -3.67 -33.35
CA LYS A 38 29.90 -3.99 -32.28
C LYS A 38 30.66 -4.49 -31.05
N TYR A 39 30.17 -4.17 -29.88
CA TYR A 39 30.70 -4.65 -28.61
C TYR A 39 29.60 -4.97 -27.63
N HIS A 40 29.86 -5.94 -26.77
CA HIS A 40 29.01 -6.24 -25.61
C HIS A 40 29.82 -6.17 -24.31
N TYR A 41 29.13 -6.08 -23.19
CA TYR A 41 29.73 -6.04 -21.88
C TYR A 41 29.49 -7.36 -21.13
N GLU A 42 30.58 -8.04 -20.75
CA GLU A 42 30.51 -9.25 -19.94
C GLU A 42 31.04 -8.98 -18.53
N VAL A 43 30.41 -9.62 -17.52
CA VAL A 43 30.82 -9.45 -16.12
C VAL A 43 32.12 -10.16 -15.85
N ASN A 44 33.15 -9.40 -15.50
CA ASN A 44 34.42 -9.94 -15.00
C ASN A 44 34.25 -10.38 -13.54
N LYS A 45 34.14 -11.69 -13.32
CA LYS A 45 33.90 -12.26 -11.99
C LYS A 45 35.04 -12.00 -11.02
N ASN A 46 36.29 -12.12 -11.48
CA ASN A 46 37.50 -11.95 -10.64
C ASN A 46 37.64 -10.50 -10.20
N GLU A 47 37.56 -9.55 -11.14
CA GLU A 47 37.66 -8.13 -10.83
C GLU A 47 36.48 -7.64 -10.00
N THR A 48 35.31 -8.17 -10.24
CA THR A 48 34.11 -7.88 -9.41
C THR A 48 34.28 -8.35 -7.97
N MET A 49 34.86 -9.53 -7.76
CA MET A 49 35.15 -10.05 -6.43
C MET A 49 36.16 -9.17 -5.69
N LEU A 50 37.28 -8.83 -6.35
CA LEU A 50 38.29 -7.93 -5.79
C LEU A 50 37.73 -6.54 -5.47
N ALA A 51 36.86 -6.01 -6.33
CA ALA A 51 36.21 -4.73 -6.11
C ALA A 51 35.29 -4.77 -4.87
N ARG A 52 34.55 -5.86 -4.69
CA ARG A 52 33.68 -6.07 -3.52
C ARG A 52 34.47 -6.25 -2.22
N GLU A 53 35.58 -6.93 -2.26
CA GLU A 53 36.50 -7.00 -1.10
C GLU A 53 37.00 -5.59 -0.71
N LYS A 54 37.38 -4.78 -1.68
CA LYS A 54 37.76 -3.38 -1.43
C LYS A 54 36.59 -2.56 -0.88
N GLN A 55 35.38 -2.76 -1.38
CA GLN A 55 34.20 -2.11 -0.81
C GLN A 55 34.00 -2.47 0.66
N ASN A 56 34.15 -3.74 1.02
CA ASN A 56 34.03 -4.18 2.40
C ASN A 56 35.12 -3.55 3.28
N MET A 57 36.35 -3.52 2.81
CA MET A 57 37.45 -2.84 3.52
C MET A 57 37.14 -1.34 3.72
N ILE A 58 36.62 -0.66 2.71
CA ILE A 58 36.25 0.77 2.80
C ILE A 58 35.12 0.94 3.86
N LYS A 59 34.12 0.08 3.86
CA LYS A 59 33.03 0.13 4.84
C LYS A 59 33.52 -0.03 6.28
N GLU A 60 34.39 -1.02 6.51
CA GLU A 60 34.96 -1.24 7.84
C GLU A 60 35.86 -0.05 8.26
N LYS A 61 36.74 0.43 7.38
CA LYS A 61 37.57 1.60 7.68
C LYS A 61 36.75 2.88 7.90
N PHE A 62 35.68 3.07 7.14
CA PHE A 62 34.78 4.20 7.35
C PHE A 62 34.09 4.10 8.72
N LYS A 63 33.63 2.91 9.09
CA LYS A 63 33.03 2.66 10.39
C LYS A 63 33.98 2.91 11.54
N GLU A 64 35.21 2.36 11.46
CA GLU A 64 36.28 2.63 12.43
C GLU A 64 36.57 4.13 12.55
N TRP A 65 36.73 4.83 11.43
CA TRP A 65 36.97 6.27 11.38
C TRP A 65 35.84 7.07 11.98
N LEU A 66 34.58 6.70 11.69
CA LEU A 66 33.39 7.40 12.16
C LEU A 66 33.31 7.39 13.70
N PHE A 67 33.67 6.25 14.31
CA PHE A 67 33.56 6.06 15.77
C PHE A 67 34.87 6.31 16.53
N ALA A 68 36.00 6.52 15.86
CA ALA A 68 37.29 6.73 16.51
C ALA A 68 37.37 8.03 17.32
N GLU A 69 36.71 9.09 16.87
CA GLU A 69 36.75 10.40 17.49
C GLU A 69 35.40 10.73 18.18
N PRO A 70 35.38 10.98 19.49
CA PRO A 70 34.18 11.20 20.25
C PRO A 70 33.32 12.36 19.72
N GLU A 71 33.90 13.50 19.37
CA GLU A 71 33.20 14.67 18.86
C GLU A 71 32.50 14.38 17.51
N ARG A 72 33.21 13.71 16.61
CA ARG A 72 32.65 13.29 15.31
C ARG A 72 31.51 12.33 15.49
N ARG A 73 31.69 11.31 16.35
CA ARG A 73 30.67 10.34 16.70
C ARG A 73 29.43 11.04 17.24
N GLN A 74 29.57 11.94 18.22
CA GLN A 74 28.46 12.64 18.81
C GLN A 74 27.70 13.47 17.77
N LYS A 75 28.41 14.26 16.97
CA LYS A 75 27.84 15.08 15.89
C LYS A 75 26.98 14.27 14.91
N TYR A 76 27.46 13.11 14.45
CA TYR A 76 26.72 12.31 13.49
C TYR A 76 25.60 11.50 14.13
N VAL A 77 25.74 11.10 15.39
CA VAL A 77 24.65 10.47 16.15
C VAL A 77 23.50 11.46 16.39
N GLU A 78 23.83 12.68 16.80
CA GLU A 78 22.83 13.75 16.95
C GLU A 78 22.15 14.06 15.63
N TYR A 79 22.91 14.27 14.55
CA TYR A 79 22.34 14.50 13.22
C TYR A 79 21.45 13.35 12.75
N TYR A 80 21.88 12.09 12.95
CA TYR A 80 21.07 10.93 12.60
C TYR A 80 19.77 10.87 13.42
N ASN A 81 19.88 11.10 14.71
CA ASN A 81 18.71 11.08 15.60
C ASN A 81 17.74 12.21 15.27
N GLU A 82 18.22 13.41 15.00
CA GLU A 82 17.38 14.54 14.60
C GLU A 82 16.72 14.35 13.23
N THR A 83 17.40 13.72 12.29
CA THR A 83 16.91 13.59 10.92
C THR A 83 16.07 12.32 10.70
N PHE A 84 16.49 11.19 11.26
CA PHE A 84 15.92 9.89 10.94
C PHE A 84 15.28 9.17 12.13
N ASN A 85 15.58 9.56 13.36
CA ASN A 85 15.12 8.91 14.59
C ASN A 85 14.32 9.86 15.50
N ASN A 86 13.83 10.96 14.96
CA ASN A 86 13.05 11.96 15.67
C ASN A 86 11.54 11.65 15.70
N ILE A 87 11.10 10.62 14.95
CA ILE A 87 9.71 10.19 14.92
C ILE A 87 9.52 9.07 15.93
N ARG A 88 8.83 9.37 17.01
CA ARG A 88 8.35 8.36 17.94
C ARG A 88 6.99 7.85 17.47
N LEU A 89 6.92 6.56 17.14
CA LEU A 89 5.66 5.94 16.78
C LEU A 89 4.71 5.99 17.97
N ARG A 90 3.46 6.38 17.71
CA ARG A 90 2.42 6.37 18.73
C ARG A 90 2.10 4.93 19.12
N GLU A 91 2.17 4.63 20.40
CA GLU A 91 1.71 3.37 20.97
C GLU A 91 0.25 3.49 21.38
N TYR A 92 -0.51 2.42 21.19
CA TYR A 92 -1.92 2.37 21.53
C TYR A 92 -2.10 1.28 22.58
N ASP A 93 -2.57 1.69 23.77
CA ASP A 93 -2.92 0.77 24.85
C ASP A 93 -4.45 0.58 24.88
N GLY A 94 -4.88 -0.65 24.62
CA GLY A 94 -6.28 -1.07 24.65
C GLY A 94 -6.69 -1.74 25.96
N SER A 95 -5.85 -1.74 26.99
CA SER A 95 -6.14 -2.41 28.28
C SER A 95 -7.39 -1.90 28.97
N HIS A 96 -7.73 -0.62 28.75
CA HIS A 96 -8.90 0.05 29.30
C HIS A 96 -10.20 -0.27 28.55
N LEU A 97 -10.12 -0.89 27.37
CA LEU A 97 -11.30 -1.19 26.55
C LEU A 97 -12.11 -2.32 27.16
N GLN A 98 -13.38 -2.05 27.31
CA GLN A 98 -14.42 -3.03 27.61
C GLN A 98 -15.26 -3.24 26.35
N PHE A 99 -15.69 -4.46 26.11
CA PHE A 99 -16.45 -4.84 24.91
C PHE A 99 -17.87 -5.26 25.29
N PRO A 100 -18.77 -4.30 25.56
CA PRO A 100 -20.15 -4.60 25.95
C PRO A 100 -20.87 -5.39 24.84
N GLY A 101 -21.62 -6.40 25.21
CA GLY A 101 -22.34 -7.28 24.25
C GLY A 101 -21.49 -8.39 23.65
N MET A 102 -20.18 -8.39 23.89
CA MET A 102 -19.33 -9.52 23.51
C MET A 102 -19.61 -10.74 24.38
N ASN A 103 -19.47 -11.91 23.79
CA ASN A 103 -19.63 -13.19 24.48
C ASN A 103 -18.64 -13.29 25.66
N PRO A 104 -19.11 -13.44 26.91
CA PRO A 104 -18.24 -13.44 28.10
C PRO A 104 -17.30 -14.66 28.17
N ALA A 105 -17.58 -15.72 27.40
CA ALA A 105 -16.71 -16.89 27.30
C ALA A 105 -15.47 -16.64 26.40
N ILE A 106 -15.40 -15.50 25.73
CA ILE A 106 -14.30 -15.13 24.81
C ILE A 106 -13.60 -13.90 25.36
N GLU A 107 -12.29 -14.01 25.56
CA GLU A 107 -11.45 -12.89 25.96
C GLU A 107 -10.47 -12.52 24.85
N LEU A 108 -10.43 -11.21 24.50
CA LEU A 108 -9.46 -10.69 23.55
C LEU A 108 -8.07 -10.61 24.20
N LYS A 109 -7.06 -11.05 23.47
CA LYS A 109 -5.66 -10.96 23.89
C LYS A 109 -5.19 -9.49 23.95
N PRO A 110 -4.15 -9.16 24.73
CA PRO A 110 -3.66 -7.77 24.85
C PRO A 110 -3.35 -7.12 23.49
N HIS A 111 -2.69 -7.82 22.56
CA HIS A 111 -2.39 -7.28 21.25
C HIS A 111 -3.66 -7.00 20.41
N GLN A 112 -4.72 -7.79 20.59
CA GLN A 112 -6.00 -7.55 19.91
C GLN A 112 -6.69 -6.31 20.49
N LYS A 113 -6.68 -6.13 21.82
CA LYS A 113 -7.21 -4.91 22.46
C LYS A 113 -6.44 -3.67 21.98
N ASN A 114 -5.10 -3.76 21.86
CA ASN A 114 -4.26 -2.68 21.35
C ASN A 114 -4.55 -2.36 19.87
N ALA A 115 -4.80 -3.40 19.04
CA ALA A 115 -5.22 -3.21 17.66
C ALA A 115 -6.56 -2.49 17.54
N VAL A 116 -7.54 -2.86 18.38
CA VAL A 116 -8.84 -2.17 18.44
C VAL A 116 -8.64 -0.72 18.87
N ALA A 117 -7.85 -0.46 19.92
CA ALA A 117 -7.53 0.91 20.35
C ALA A 117 -6.90 1.74 19.23
N ARG A 118 -6.01 1.14 18.43
CA ARG A 118 -5.42 1.79 17.26
C ARG A 118 -6.47 2.15 16.21
N ILE A 119 -7.42 1.26 15.92
CA ILE A 119 -8.50 1.51 14.96
C ILE A 119 -9.39 2.66 15.45
N LEU A 120 -9.74 2.67 16.73
CA LEU A 120 -10.62 3.69 17.31
C LEU A 120 -9.98 5.08 17.37
N LEU A 121 -8.68 5.15 17.67
CA LEU A 121 -7.96 6.40 17.95
C LEU A 121 -7.04 6.86 16.83
N GLY A 122 -6.65 5.95 15.95
CA GLY A 122 -5.64 6.20 14.91
C GLY A 122 -6.20 6.45 13.52
N GLY A 123 -7.48 6.22 13.28
CA GLY A 123 -8.11 6.31 11.95
C GLY A 123 -7.74 5.12 11.06
N ASN A 124 -7.43 5.38 9.78
CA ASN A 124 -7.10 4.32 8.84
C ASN A 124 -5.94 3.45 9.34
N THR A 125 -6.17 2.14 9.44
CA THR A 125 -5.25 1.22 10.10
C THR A 125 -4.98 -0.01 9.22
N LEU A 126 -3.71 -0.37 9.09
CA LEU A 126 -3.27 -1.65 8.51
C LEU A 126 -2.90 -2.62 9.64
N LEU A 127 -3.66 -3.72 9.75
CA LEU A 127 -3.38 -4.81 10.69
C LEU A 127 -2.39 -5.81 10.06
N ALA A 128 -1.10 -5.57 10.23
CA ALA A 128 -0.02 -6.40 9.69
C ALA A 128 0.38 -7.56 10.63
N HIS A 129 -0.55 -8.08 11.41
CA HIS A 129 -0.33 -9.20 12.30
C HIS A 129 -0.09 -10.51 11.53
N CYS A 130 0.68 -11.42 12.13
CA CYS A 130 0.91 -12.75 11.55
C CYS A 130 -0.40 -13.55 11.40
N VAL A 131 -0.34 -14.60 10.59
CA VAL A 131 -1.47 -15.55 10.46
C VAL A 131 -1.74 -16.19 11.81
N GLY A 132 -3.02 -16.32 12.18
CA GLY A 132 -3.43 -16.88 13.45
C GLY A 132 -3.45 -15.91 14.65
N ALA A 133 -3.08 -14.64 14.48
CA ALA A 133 -3.16 -13.63 15.55
C ALA A 133 -4.60 -13.23 15.92
N GLY A 134 -5.58 -13.61 15.10
CA GLY A 134 -6.99 -13.32 15.34
C GLY A 134 -7.46 -11.97 14.79
N LYS A 135 -6.91 -11.53 13.65
CA LYS A 135 -7.29 -10.29 12.95
C LYS A 135 -8.80 -10.15 12.73
N SER A 136 -9.49 -11.24 12.42
CA SER A 136 -10.96 -11.21 12.25
C SER A 136 -11.66 -10.74 13.53
N PHE A 137 -11.22 -11.19 14.70
CA PHE A 137 -11.77 -10.75 15.98
C PHE A 137 -11.45 -9.28 16.26
N GLU A 138 -10.26 -8.82 15.87
CA GLU A 138 -9.90 -7.40 15.98
C GLU A 138 -10.82 -6.51 15.13
N MET A 139 -11.09 -6.91 13.89
CA MET A 139 -12.02 -6.20 12.99
C MET A 139 -13.47 -6.23 13.53
N MET A 140 -13.95 -7.39 13.97
CA MET A 140 -15.30 -7.52 14.52
C MET A 140 -15.51 -6.69 15.79
N ALA A 141 -14.54 -6.75 16.73
CA ALA A 141 -14.56 -5.97 17.94
C ALA A 141 -14.48 -4.46 17.67
N ALA A 142 -13.61 -4.05 16.74
CA ALA A 142 -13.51 -2.66 16.33
C ALA A 142 -14.79 -2.16 15.66
N CYS A 143 -15.44 -2.97 14.81
CA CYS A 143 -16.72 -2.66 14.19
C CYS A 143 -17.80 -2.34 15.25
N MET A 144 -17.96 -3.22 16.24
CA MET A 144 -18.95 -3.04 17.29
C MET A 144 -18.64 -1.84 18.20
N GLU A 145 -17.37 -1.64 18.54
CA GLU A 145 -16.94 -0.51 19.37
C GLU A 145 -17.06 0.83 18.61
N GLN A 146 -16.75 0.88 17.31
CA GLN A 146 -16.97 2.08 16.50
C GLN A 146 -18.46 2.46 16.50
N LYS A 147 -19.35 1.49 16.31
CA LYS A 147 -20.80 1.72 16.36
C LYS A 147 -21.26 2.17 17.76
N ARG A 148 -20.83 1.48 18.79
CA ARG A 148 -21.16 1.83 20.20
C ARG A 148 -20.72 3.25 20.57
N LEU A 149 -19.56 3.68 20.10
CA LEU A 149 -19.00 5.01 20.35
C LEU A 149 -19.53 6.09 19.41
N GLY A 150 -20.33 5.72 18.40
CA GLY A 150 -20.84 6.65 17.39
C GLY A 150 -19.77 7.15 16.42
N LEU A 151 -18.64 6.43 16.31
CA LEU A 151 -17.56 6.74 15.37
C LEU A 151 -17.86 6.27 13.95
N ALA A 152 -18.62 5.19 13.82
CA ALA A 152 -19.17 4.67 12.57
C ALA A 152 -20.54 4.06 12.83
N ASN A 153 -21.50 4.35 11.96
CA ASN A 153 -22.88 3.84 12.10
C ASN A 153 -23.10 2.59 11.26
N LYS A 154 -22.42 2.51 10.10
CA LYS A 154 -22.63 1.42 9.15
C LYS A 154 -21.30 0.95 8.58
N THR A 155 -20.91 -0.26 8.93
CA THR A 155 -19.64 -0.86 8.53
C THR A 155 -19.86 -1.94 7.49
N ILE A 156 -19.08 -1.93 6.39
CA ILE A 156 -18.94 -3.06 5.46
C ILE A 156 -17.66 -3.81 5.80
N MET A 157 -17.78 -5.13 5.95
CA MET A 157 -16.66 -6.05 6.08
C MET A 157 -16.52 -6.86 4.79
N VAL A 158 -15.41 -6.63 4.09
CA VAL A 158 -15.07 -7.29 2.83
C VAL A 158 -14.12 -8.43 3.10
N VAL A 159 -14.51 -9.65 2.74
CA VAL A 159 -13.74 -10.86 3.03
C VAL A 159 -13.61 -11.75 1.79
N PRO A 160 -12.67 -12.68 1.74
CA PRO A 160 -12.63 -13.69 0.68
C PRO A 160 -13.94 -14.49 0.60
N LYS A 161 -14.42 -14.72 -0.63
CA LYS A 161 -15.72 -15.38 -0.88
C LYS A 161 -15.94 -16.68 -0.08
N PRO A 162 -14.94 -17.61 0.03
CA PRO A 162 -15.12 -18.83 0.82
C PRO A 162 -15.32 -18.59 2.32
N LEU A 163 -14.88 -17.44 2.84
CA LEU A 163 -14.87 -17.13 4.27
C LEU A 163 -16.13 -16.38 4.73
N ILE A 164 -17.04 -15.97 3.85
CA ILE A 164 -18.25 -15.20 4.22
C ILE A 164 -19.06 -15.93 5.32
N GLY A 165 -19.37 -17.22 5.12
CA GLY A 165 -20.15 -17.99 6.09
C GLY A 165 -19.42 -18.18 7.42
N GLN A 166 -18.11 -18.42 7.38
CA GLN A 166 -17.28 -18.54 8.57
C GLN A 166 -17.25 -17.21 9.32
N THR A 167 -16.97 -16.10 8.62
CA THR A 167 -16.92 -14.76 9.21
C THR A 167 -18.24 -14.40 9.87
N ALA A 168 -19.38 -14.69 9.23
CA ALA A 168 -20.69 -14.44 9.82
C ALA A 168 -20.91 -15.28 11.09
N SER A 169 -20.55 -16.55 11.07
CA SER A 169 -20.68 -17.44 12.24
C SER A 169 -19.75 -16.99 13.38
N GLU A 170 -18.54 -16.61 13.08
CA GLU A 170 -17.59 -16.08 14.08
C GLU A 170 -18.04 -14.74 14.64
N PHE A 171 -18.63 -13.87 13.82
CA PHE A 171 -19.20 -12.60 14.26
C PHE A 171 -20.32 -12.82 15.29
N LEU A 172 -21.27 -13.69 14.98
CA LEU A 172 -22.38 -14.01 15.90
C LEU A 172 -21.92 -14.82 17.12
N ARG A 173 -20.85 -15.59 17.01
CA ARG A 173 -20.21 -16.23 18.16
C ARG A 173 -19.59 -15.21 19.10
N LEU A 174 -18.93 -14.17 18.54
CA LEU A 174 -18.28 -13.10 19.31
C LEU A 174 -19.30 -12.12 19.88
N TYR A 175 -20.30 -11.73 19.06
CA TYR A 175 -21.40 -10.82 19.43
C TYR A 175 -22.75 -11.46 19.10
N PRO A 176 -23.33 -12.24 20.02
CA PRO A 176 -24.58 -12.99 19.75
C PRO A 176 -25.79 -12.14 19.41
N SER A 177 -25.81 -10.88 19.86
CA SER A 177 -26.91 -9.95 19.62
C SER A 177 -26.69 -9.04 18.41
N ALA A 178 -25.61 -9.21 17.66
CA ALA A 178 -25.30 -8.35 16.52
C ALA A 178 -26.30 -8.54 15.37
N ASN A 179 -26.77 -7.44 14.81
CA ASN A 179 -27.61 -7.42 13.62
C ASN A 179 -26.73 -7.32 12.37
N ILE A 180 -26.39 -8.46 11.79
CA ILE A 180 -25.52 -8.51 10.61
C ILE A 180 -26.30 -8.82 9.33
N LEU A 181 -25.90 -8.20 8.22
CA LEU A 181 -26.40 -8.52 6.88
C LEU A 181 -25.31 -9.27 6.11
N VAL A 182 -25.61 -10.51 5.70
CA VAL A 182 -24.66 -11.35 4.95
C VAL A 182 -25.07 -11.40 3.49
N ALA A 183 -24.19 -10.99 2.60
CA ALA A 183 -24.43 -11.02 1.17
C ALA A 183 -24.33 -12.43 0.60
N THR A 184 -25.36 -12.86 -0.12
CA THR A 184 -25.35 -14.13 -0.87
C THR A 184 -25.03 -13.89 -2.34
N GLU A 185 -24.72 -14.95 -3.10
CA GLU A 185 -24.49 -14.83 -4.54
C GLU A 185 -25.74 -14.32 -5.28
N ARG A 186 -26.91 -14.78 -4.85
CA ARG A 186 -28.21 -14.42 -5.44
C ARG A 186 -28.53 -12.93 -5.28
N ASP A 187 -28.06 -12.30 -4.22
CA ASP A 187 -28.30 -10.89 -3.95
C ASP A 187 -27.61 -9.97 -4.98
N PHE A 188 -26.54 -10.46 -5.64
CA PHE A 188 -25.80 -9.72 -6.66
C PHE A 188 -26.16 -10.12 -8.11
N GLU A 189 -27.20 -10.93 -8.32
CA GLU A 189 -27.83 -11.10 -9.63
C GLU A 189 -28.44 -9.77 -10.10
N LYS A 190 -28.46 -9.52 -11.42
CA LYS A 190 -28.96 -8.24 -11.99
C LYS A 190 -30.33 -7.83 -11.48
N SER A 191 -31.24 -8.81 -11.31
CA SER A 191 -32.63 -8.58 -10.85
C SER A 191 -32.76 -8.24 -9.36
N ARG A 192 -31.82 -8.70 -8.52
CA ARG A 192 -31.90 -8.60 -7.05
C ARG A 192 -30.95 -7.58 -6.47
N ARG A 193 -29.91 -7.22 -7.20
CA ARG A 193 -28.86 -6.30 -6.74
C ARG A 193 -29.44 -4.97 -6.25
N LYS A 194 -30.37 -4.37 -7.01
CA LYS A 194 -31.03 -3.11 -6.60
C LYS A 194 -31.72 -3.26 -5.26
N GLN A 195 -32.44 -4.36 -5.04
CA GLN A 195 -33.14 -4.64 -3.78
C GLN A 195 -32.15 -4.83 -2.61
N PHE A 196 -31.06 -5.56 -2.84
CA PHE A 196 -30.06 -5.79 -1.80
C PHE A 196 -29.33 -4.49 -1.41
N VAL A 197 -28.95 -3.69 -2.39
CA VAL A 197 -28.31 -2.39 -2.18
C VAL A 197 -29.26 -1.43 -1.46
N SER A 198 -30.56 -1.42 -1.81
CA SER A 198 -31.59 -0.66 -1.09
C SER A 198 -31.72 -1.12 0.37
N ARG A 199 -31.62 -2.42 0.66
CA ARG A 199 -31.62 -2.93 2.04
C ARG A 199 -30.42 -2.43 2.84
N ILE A 200 -29.24 -2.34 2.20
CA ILE A 200 -28.06 -1.76 2.84
C ILE A 200 -28.32 -0.28 3.16
N ALA A 201 -28.84 0.48 2.20
CA ALA A 201 -29.07 1.91 2.37
C ALA A 201 -30.07 2.22 3.50
N THR A 202 -31.18 1.47 3.56
CA THR A 202 -32.30 1.76 4.48
C THR A 202 -32.24 0.99 5.80
N GLY A 203 -31.49 -0.11 5.86
CA GLY A 203 -31.41 -0.97 7.05
C GLY A 203 -30.41 -0.45 8.08
N ASP A 204 -30.73 -0.70 9.36
CA ASP A 204 -29.81 -0.46 10.48
C ASP A 204 -29.11 -1.77 10.83
N TYR A 205 -27.95 -2.00 10.23
CA TYR A 205 -27.11 -3.16 10.47
C TYR A 205 -25.85 -2.76 11.24
N ASP A 206 -25.38 -3.63 12.12
CA ASP A 206 -24.10 -3.44 12.79
C ASP A 206 -22.94 -3.68 11.83
N CYS A 207 -23.07 -4.68 10.98
CA CYS A 207 -22.09 -5.01 9.97
C CYS A 207 -22.74 -5.62 8.73
N ILE A 208 -22.23 -5.27 7.55
CA ILE A 208 -22.58 -5.89 6.28
C ILE A 208 -21.38 -6.71 5.82
N ILE A 209 -21.54 -8.02 5.66
CA ILE A 209 -20.45 -8.93 5.25
C ILE A 209 -20.64 -9.32 3.79
N MET A 210 -19.62 -9.07 2.96
CA MET A 210 -19.64 -9.41 1.54
C MET A 210 -18.27 -9.79 1.02
N SER A 211 -18.21 -10.39 -0.18
CA SER A 211 -16.96 -10.71 -0.84
C SER A 211 -16.37 -9.51 -1.60
N HIS A 212 -15.05 -9.59 -1.91
CA HIS A 212 -14.37 -8.61 -2.77
C HIS A 212 -15.10 -8.43 -4.11
N SER A 213 -15.45 -9.52 -4.79
CA SER A 213 -16.15 -9.48 -6.08
C SER A 213 -17.58 -8.95 -6.01
N GLN A 214 -18.22 -9.00 -4.84
CA GLN A 214 -19.52 -8.38 -4.61
C GLN A 214 -19.37 -6.89 -4.33
N PHE A 215 -18.37 -6.52 -3.53
CA PHE A 215 -18.06 -5.13 -3.23
C PHE A 215 -17.71 -4.33 -4.51
N GLU A 216 -16.91 -4.91 -5.40
CA GLU A 216 -16.57 -4.31 -6.71
C GLU A 216 -17.77 -4.05 -7.63
N LYS A 217 -18.89 -4.74 -7.40
CA LYS A 217 -20.13 -4.54 -8.19
C LYS A 217 -20.99 -3.37 -7.69
N ILE A 218 -20.66 -2.78 -6.57
CA ILE A 218 -21.35 -1.58 -6.06
C ILE A 218 -20.81 -0.38 -6.83
N PRO A 219 -21.66 0.34 -7.59
CA PRO A 219 -21.19 1.46 -8.39
C PRO A 219 -20.81 2.65 -7.50
N ILE A 220 -19.81 3.39 -7.89
CA ILE A 220 -19.53 4.74 -7.36
C ILE A 220 -20.30 5.77 -8.18
N SER A 221 -20.62 6.92 -7.60
CA SER A 221 -21.31 8.00 -8.32
C SER A 221 -20.53 8.48 -9.55
N ALA A 222 -21.26 8.89 -10.58
CA ALA A 222 -20.64 9.40 -11.81
C ALA A 222 -19.76 10.63 -11.52
N GLU A 223 -20.22 11.52 -10.64
CA GLU A 223 -19.47 12.72 -10.22
C GLU A 223 -18.15 12.37 -9.53
N ARG A 224 -18.14 11.33 -8.71
CA ARG A 224 -16.90 10.87 -8.05
C ARG A 224 -15.93 10.24 -9.04
N LYS A 225 -16.45 9.41 -9.97
CA LYS A 225 -15.62 8.85 -11.06
C LYS A 225 -15.01 9.94 -11.91
N GLU A 226 -15.80 10.94 -12.29
CA GLU A 226 -15.36 12.09 -13.08
C GLU A 226 -14.25 12.86 -12.35
N ARG A 227 -14.45 13.14 -11.05
CA ARG A 227 -13.42 13.81 -10.23
C ARG A 227 -12.12 13.02 -10.19
N MET A 228 -12.20 11.71 -9.91
CA MET A 228 -11.02 10.83 -9.88
C MET A 228 -10.29 10.79 -11.21
N LEU A 229 -11.02 10.74 -12.33
CA LEU A 229 -10.42 10.75 -13.67
C LEU A 229 -9.74 12.09 -13.98
N ASN A 230 -10.37 13.21 -13.62
CA ASN A 230 -9.78 14.53 -13.78
C ASN A 230 -8.51 14.69 -12.93
N GLU A 231 -8.53 14.30 -11.65
CA GLU A 231 -7.34 14.31 -10.79
C GLU A 231 -6.18 13.49 -11.41
N GLN A 232 -6.47 12.30 -11.95
CA GLN A 232 -5.46 11.48 -12.62
C GLN A 232 -4.92 12.12 -13.91
N ILE A 233 -5.80 12.76 -14.70
CA ILE A 233 -5.40 13.48 -15.92
C ILE A 233 -4.49 14.66 -15.57
N ASP A 234 -4.81 15.40 -14.50
CA ASP A 234 -4.02 16.54 -14.04
C ASP A 234 -2.64 16.08 -13.54
N GLU A 235 -2.58 15.01 -12.73
CA GLU A 235 -1.31 14.43 -12.26
C GLU A 235 -0.41 13.97 -13.41
N ILE A 236 -0.99 13.26 -14.40
CA ILE A 236 -0.23 12.83 -15.58
C ILE A 236 0.23 14.03 -16.41
N SER A 237 -0.62 15.04 -16.56
CA SER A 237 -0.28 16.24 -17.32
C SER A 237 0.91 16.96 -16.67
N TYR A 238 0.86 17.14 -15.35
CA TYR A 238 1.97 17.73 -14.59
C TYR A 238 3.27 16.91 -14.73
N ALA A 239 3.17 15.59 -14.63
CA ALA A 239 4.33 14.70 -14.78
C ALA A 239 4.92 14.74 -16.21
N ILE A 240 4.08 14.88 -17.24
CA ILE A 240 4.54 15.04 -18.63
C ILE A 240 5.30 16.37 -18.81
N ASP A 241 4.79 17.47 -18.25
CA ASP A 241 5.40 18.78 -18.35
C ASP A 241 6.75 18.82 -17.61
N GLU A 242 6.83 18.27 -16.40
CA GLU A 242 8.08 18.12 -15.64
C GLU A 242 9.13 17.29 -16.38
N MET A 243 8.71 16.18 -17.00
CA MET A 243 9.62 15.31 -17.77
C MET A 243 10.11 15.99 -19.06
N LYS A 244 9.26 16.79 -19.72
CA LYS A 244 9.66 17.57 -20.89
C LYS A 244 10.68 18.67 -20.52
N GLU A 245 10.50 19.37 -19.41
CA GLU A 245 11.44 20.37 -18.91
C GLU A 245 12.82 19.76 -18.55
N ARG A 246 12.83 18.56 -17.99
CA ARG A 246 14.06 17.85 -17.60
C ARG A 246 14.74 17.09 -18.74
N ASN A 247 14.31 17.22 -20.00
CA ASN A 247 14.78 16.42 -21.14
C ASN A 247 14.70 14.91 -20.89
N GLY A 248 13.65 14.44 -20.23
CA GLY A 248 13.42 13.03 -19.93
C GLY A 248 13.29 12.16 -21.19
N GLU A 249 13.38 10.84 -21.00
CA GLU A 249 13.32 9.89 -22.11
C GLU A 249 12.03 10.01 -22.92
N ARG A 250 12.14 10.27 -24.22
CA ARG A 250 11.01 10.43 -25.14
C ARG A 250 10.03 9.24 -25.13
N TRP A 251 10.51 8.05 -24.82
CA TRP A 251 9.69 6.85 -24.71
C TRP A 251 8.72 6.91 -23.52
N THR A 252 9.22 7.35 -22.37
CA THR A 252 8.42 7.51 -21.13
C THR A 252 7.32 8.57 -21.34
N VAL A 253 7.66 9.70 -21.98
CA VAL A 253 6.69 10.78 -22.29
C VAL A 253 5.57 10.26 -23.20
N LYS A 254 5.91 9.52 -24.27
CA LYS A 254 4.89 8.92 -25.17
C LYS A 254 3.97 7.94 -24.44
N GLN A 255 4.50 7.19 -23.48
CA GLN A 255 3.72 6.24 -22.69
C GLN A 255 2.71 6.96 -21.79
N MET A 256 3.15 8.05 -21.14
CA MET A 256 2.28 8.91 -20.33
C MET A 256 1.20 9.62 -21.17
N GLU A 257 1.55 10.14 -22.35
CA GLU A 257 0.58 10.72 -23.29
C GLU A 257 -0.47 9.71 -23.75
N SER A 258 -0.06 8.45 -23.99
CA SER A 258 -1.00 7.37 -24.33
C SER A 258 -1.94 7.02 -23.17
N GLN A 259 -1.44 7.03 -21.94
CA GLN A 259 -2.27 6.82 -20.74
C GLN A 259 -3.26 7.96 -20.54
N LYS A 260 -2.81 9.22 -20.65
CA LYS A 260 -3.68 10.40 -20.59
C LYS A 260 -4.84 10.30 -21.57
N LYS A 261 -4.54 9.96 -22.84
CA LYS A 261 -5.58 9.80 -23.85
C LYS A 261 -6.62 8.74 -23.49
N LYS A 262 -6.19 7.60 -22.90
CA LYS A 262 -7.11 6.55 -22.42
C LYS A 262 -8.02 7.04 -21.30
N LEU A 263 -7.51 7.85 -20.37
CA LEU A 263 -8.32 8.44 -19.29
C LEU A 263 -9.32 9.45 -19.84
N GLU A 264 -8.92 10.28 -20.79
CA GLU A 264 -9.81 11.22 -21.48
C GLU A 264 -10.94 10.52 -22.25
N GLU A 265 -10.62 9.38 -22.89
CA GLU A 265 -11.63 8.53 -23.56
C GLU A 265 -12.60 7.90 -22.53
N GLN A 266 -12.09 7.45 -21.37
CA GLN A 266 -12.93 6.95 -20.28
C GLN A 266 -13.85 8.05 -19.72
N LEU A 267 -13.33 9.28 -19.58
CA LEU A 267 -14.11 10.42 -19.10
C LEU A 267 -15.27 10.75 -20.07
N LYS A 268 -15.02 10.71 -21.37
CA LYS A 268 -16.07 10.90 -22.38
C LYS A 268 -17.13 9.80 -22.34
N SER A 269 -16.71 8.54 -22.21
CA SER A 269 -17.66 7.42 -22.13
C SER A 269 -18.53 7.46 -20.88
N LEU A 270 -17.98 7.96 -19.76
CA LEU A 270 -18.71 8.13 -18.51
C LEU A 270 -19.91 9.09 -18.68
N SER A 271 -19.73 10.18 -19.40
CA SER A 271 -20.78 11.16 -19.68
C SER A 271 -21.95 10.56 -20.49
N ASP A 272 -21.70 9.55 -21.31
CA ASP A 272 -22.72 8.86 -22.11
C ASP A 272 -23.41 7.71 -21.34
N GLU A 273 -22.71 7.07 -20.38
CA GLU A 273 -23.22 5.99 -19.55
C GLU A 273 -24.06 6.47 -18.37
N SER A 274 -23.78 7.66 -17.83
CA SER A 274 -24.46 8.22 -16.65
C SER A 274 -25.98 8.37 -16.82
N ARG A 275 -26.49 8.27 -18.05
CA ARG A 275 -27.92 8.32 -18.37
C ARG A 275 -28.65 6.98 -18.25
N LYS A 276 -27.96 5.87 -17.92
CA LYS A 276 -28.55 4.51 -18.03
C LYS A 276 -28.65 3.71 -16.73
N ASP A 277 -27.96 4.06 -15.66
CA ASP A 277 -27.92 3.24 -14.44
C ASP A 277 -28.66 3.90 -13.27
N ASP A 278 -29.89 3.43 -13.04
CA ASP A 278 -30.77 3.75 -11.89
C ASP A 278 -30.40 2.86 -10.67
N LEU A 279 -29.11 2.70 -10.39
CA LEU A 279 -28.59 1.93 -9.25
C LEU A 279 -28.16 2.89 -8.13
N ILE A 280 -28.50 2.52 -6.90
CA ILE A 280 -27.99 3.21 -5.70
C ILE A 280 -26.46 3.11 -5.71
N THR A 281 -25.79 4.25 -5.59
CA THR A 281 -24.34 4.36 -5.59
C THR A 281 -23.77 4.09 -4.20
N PHE A 282 -22.46 3.87 -4.12
CA PHE A 282 -21.77 3.62 -2.85
C PHE A 282 -21.99 4.78 -1.85
N GLU A 283 -21.98 6.00 -2.35
CA GLU A 283 -22.18 7.22 -1.56
C GLU A 283 -23.57 7.27 -0.91
N GLU A 284 -24.57 6.69 -1.57
CA GLU A 284 -25.97 6.63 -1.09
C GLU A 284 -26.22 5.51 -0.09
N LEU A 285 -25.27 4.58 0.09
CA LEU A 285 -25.39 3.48 1.06
C LEU A 285 -25.37 3.96 2.51
N GLY A 286 -24.79 5.14 2.77
CA GLY A 286 -24.57 5.64 4.12
C GLY A 286 -23.53 4.82 4.90
N VAL A 287 -22.60 4.19 4.18
CA VAL A 287 -21.47 3.44 4.77
C VAL A 287 -20.38 4.43 5.13
N ASP A 288 -19.94 4.38 6.37
CA ASP A 288 -18.93 5.28 6.94
C ASP A 288 -17.66 4.54 7.41
N SER A 289 -17.68 3.20 7.43
CA SER A 289 -16.49 2.38 7.74
C SER A 289 -16.40 1.16 6.82
N ILE A 290 -15.16 0.86 6.38
CA ILE A 290 -14.87 -0.33 5.57
C ILE A 290 -13.72 -1.09 6.23
N MET A 291 -13.92 -2.39 6.43
CA MET A 291 -12.90 -3.31 6.92
C MET A 291 -12.63 -4.37 5.86
N VAL A 292 -11.40 -4.54 5.48
CA VAL A 292 -11.02 -5.44 4.38
C VAL A 292 -10.07 -6.51 4.90
N ASP A 293 -10.47 -7.75 4.81
CA ASP A 293 -9.58 -8.88 4.98
C ASP A 293 -8.89 -9.20 3.66
N GLU A 294 -7.63 -9.66 3.71
CA GLU A 294 -6.80 -9.90 2.52
C GLU A 294 -6.70 -8.67 1.59
N ALA A 295 -6.36 -7.53 2.18
CA ALA A 295 -6.30 -6.22 1.50
C ALA A 295 -5.32 -6.18 0.30
N HIS A 296 -4.49 -7.22 0.10
CA HIS A 296 -3.61 -7.34 -1.06
C HIS A 296 -4.36 -7.37 -2.41
N ASN A 297 -5.66 -7.66 -2.42
CA ASN A 297 -6.50 -7.54 -3.60
C ASN A 297 -6.64 -6.09 -4.09
N PHE A 298 -6.43 -5.11 -3.20
CA PHE A 298 -6.51 -3.67 -3.49
C PHE A 298 -5.13 -2.98 -3.54
N LYS A 299 -4.05 -3.74 -3.67
CA LYS A 299 -2.67 -3.22 -3.68
C LYS A 299 -2.28 -2.43 -4.93
N ASN A 300 -2.98 -2.64 -6.03
CA ASN A 300 -2.66 -2.01 -7.31
C ASN A 300 -3.39 -0.66 -7.42
N LEU A 301 -2.89 0.33 -6.71
CA LEU A 301 -3.26 1.71 -6.98
C LEU A 301 -2.61 2.15 -8.30
N ALA A 302 -3.29 2.98 -9.05
CA ALA A 302 -2.69 3.65 -10.20
C ALA A 302 -1.63 4.64 -9.68
N ILE A 303 -0.38 4.14 -9.53
CA ILE A 303 0.76 4.96 -9.13
C ILE A 303 1.50 5.31 -10.40
N PHE A 304 1.59 6.60 -10.69
CA PHE A 304 2.49 7.10 -11.73
C PHE A 304 3.86 7.31 -11.11
N PRO A 305 4.94 6.66 -11.61
CA PRO A 305 6.27 6.89 -11.10
C PRO A 305 6.64 8.37 -11.35
N ARG A 306 7.07 9.01 -10.27
CA ARG A 306 7.63 10.37 -10.30
C ARG A 306 9.00 10.38 -10.95
#